data_b08f53695a5ba4b0a3274ab1b803c572
#
_entry.id   b08f53695a5ba4b0a3274ab1b803c572
#
_cell.length_a   1.000
_cell.length_b   1.000
_cell.length_c   1.000
_cell.angle_alpha   90.00
_cell.angle_beta   90.00
_cell.angle_gamma   90.00
#
_symmetry.space_group_name_H-M   'P 1'
#
loop_
_entity.id
_entity.type
_entity.pdbx_description
1 polymer ?
#
loop_
_entity_poly.entity_id
_entity_poly.type
_entity_poly.pdbx_seq_one_letter_code
_entity_poly.pdbx_strand_id
1 'polypeptide(L)'
;MTLPKLSSHMVRVYDNVFTEEMGDALVQTFEHTKHGQQYVDHNHTPCFTQLNMNEHHPGAVRLFVNWTRIAYHDYVLETENKHIPKFHHLEEFRIKRYLTNREERFDEHVDVTDYPSARRALAFLFYLNDNDGDTYFPDHQLIIHPKAGRVLVFPPTWEYPHIGYSPKTQKKYIMSTYLHYGQN
;
A
#
# COMPACT_ATOMS: atom_id res chain seq x y z
N MET A 1 10.05 35.91 -10.70
CA MET A 1 8.80 35.27 -10.30
C MET A 1 9.10 33.75 -10.24
N THR A 2 9.46 33.23 -9.07
CA THR A 2 9.73 31.80 -8.89
C THR A 2 8.38 31.10 -8.82
N LEU A 3 8.09 30.28 -9.82
CA LEU A 3 6.96 29.37 -9.77
C LEU A 3 7.06 28.50 -8.50
N PRO A 4 5.98 28.30 -7.74
CA PRO A 4 6.01 27.38 -6.63
C PRO A 4 6.48 26.03 -7.18
N LYS A 5 7.49 25.41 -6.53
CA LYS A 5 7.86 24.02 -6.81
C LYS A 5 6.63 23.18 -6.49
N LEU A 6 5.83 22.85 -7.50
CA LEU A 6 4.99 21.66 -7.38
C LEU A 6 5.93 20.51 -6.97
N SER A 7 5.53 19.76 -5.95
CA SER A 7 6.20 18.52 -5.57
C SER A 7 6.44 17.71 -6.84
N SER A 8 7.71 17.54 -7.24
CA SER A 8 8.06 16.91 -8.52
C SER A 8 7.76 15.42 -8.56
N HIS A 9 7.41 14.80 -7.42
CA HIS A 9 7.08 13.39 -7.30
C HIS A 9 5.56 13.15 -7.27
N MET A 10 5.16 11.95 -7.68
CA MET A 10 3.75 11.51 -7.74
C MET A 10 3.33 10.69 -6.49
N VAL A 11 4.07 10.81 -5.40
CA VAL A 11 3.71 10.16 -4.12
C VAL A 11 2.73 11.04 -3.36
N ARG A 12 1.58 10.50 -2.96
CA ARG A 12 0.54 11.22 -2.21
C ARG A 12 0.07 10.41 -1.01
N VAL A 13 -0.36 11.13 0.01
CA VAL A 13 -0.84 10.56 1.28
C VAL A 13 -2.18 11.17 1.64
N TYR A 14 -3.15 10.33 1.94
CA TYR A 14 -4.50 10.72 2.32
C TYR A 14 -4.80 10.17 3.72
N ASP A 15 -5.06 11.06 4.67
CA ASP A 15 -5.43 10.70 6.04
C ASP A 15 -6.95 10.52 6.18
N ASN A 16 -7.36 9.70 7.15
CA ASN A 16 -8.76 9.49 7.51
C ASN A 16 -9.64 8.94 6.36
N VAL A 17 -9.06 8.14 5.45
CA VAL A 17 -9.81 7.44 4.40
C VAL A 17 -10.75 6.40 5.00
N PHE A 18 -10.37 5.84 6.15
CA PHE A 18 -11.17 4.97 7.01
C PHE A 18 -10.84 5.26 8.48
N THR A 19 -11.67 4.80 9.41
CA THR A 19 -11.45 5.07 10.84
C THR A 19 -10.45 4.10 11.46
N GLU A 20 -9.86 4.48 12.60
CA GLU A 20 -8.97 3.63 13.37
C GLU A 20 -9.65 2.32 13.78
N GLU A 21 -10.91 2.38 14.20
CA GLU A 21 -11.71 1.20 14.57
C GLU A 21 -11.89 0.22 13.39
N MET A 22 -12.00 0.74 12.17
CA MET A 22 -12.05 -0.12 10.96
C MET A 22 -10.69 -0.77 10.71
N GLY A 23 -9.59 -0.05 10.94
CA GLY A 23 -8.24 -0.60 10.89
C GLY A 23 -8.05 -1.73 11.91
N ASP A 24 -8.44 -1.50 13.15
CA ASP A 24 -8.38 -2.48 14.24
C ASP A 24 -9.21 -3.72 13.93
N ALA A 25 -10.41 -3.56 13.39
CA ALA A 25 -11.27 -4.68 12.98
C ALA A 25 -10.59 -5.54 11.90
N LEU A 26 -9.85 -4.93 10.95
CA LEU A 26 -9.09 -5.66 9.93
C LEU A 26 -7.88 -6.36 10.52
N VAL A 27 -7.17 -5.75 11.46
CA VAL A 27 -6.08 -6.38 12.21
C VAL A 27 -6.60 -7.61 12.97
N GLN A 28 -7.72 -7.49 13.68
CA GLN A 28 -8.35 -8.62 14.37
C GLN A 28 -8.78 -9.71 13.37
N THR A 29 -9.39 -9.34 12.27
CA THR A 29 -9.76 -10.27 11.20
C THR A 29 -8.55 -11.05 10.69
N PHE A 30 -7.44 -10.37 10.41
CA PHE A 30 -6.17 -11.01 10.04
C PHE A 30 -5.70 -11.98 11.12
N GLU A 31 -5.65 -11.55 12.39
CA GLU A 31 -5.14 -12.38 13.48
C GLU A 31 -6.02 -13.62 13.77
N HIS A 32 -7.32 -13.57 13.48
CA HIS A 32 -8.23 -14.72 13.64
C HIS A 32 -8.23 -15.68 12.43
N THR A 33 -7.87 -15.23 11.23
CA THR A 33 -7.92 -16.03 9.99
C THR A 33 -6.59 -16.79 9.76
N LYS A 34 -6.16 -17.59 10.71
CA LYS A 34 -4.86 -18.29 10.65
C LYS A 34 -4.72 -19.25 9.47
N HIS A 35 -5.80 -19.90 9.05
CA HIS A 35 -5.80 -20.91 7.97
C HIS A 35 -5.50 -20.31 6.58
N GLY A 36 -5.67 -18.98 6.39
CA GLY A 36 -5.39 -18.30 5.14
C GLY A 36 -4.05 -17.55 5.12
N GLN A 37 -3.35 -17.53 6.26
CA GLN A 37 -2.08 -16.81 6.34
C GLN A 37 -0.97 -17.56 5.64
N GLN A 38 -0.18 -16.82 4.84
CA GLN A 38 1.00 -17.32 4.16
C GLN A 38 2.22 -16.51 4.61
N TYR A 39 3.26 -17.21 5.05
CA TYR A 39 4.54 -16.57 5.32
C TYR A 39 5.32 -16.45 4.02
N VAL A 40 5.76 -15.24 3.72
CA VAL A 40 6.59 -14.89 2.56
C VAL A 40 8.00 -14.63 3.06
N ASP A 41 8.96 -15.35 2.52
CA ASP A 41 10.39 -15.17 2.79
C ASP A 41 11.17 -15.44 1.50
N HIS A 42 11.66 -14.39 0.87
CA HIS A 42 12.54 -14.47 -0.30
C HIS A 42 13.96 -14.07 0.09
N ASN A 43 14.68 -14.99 0.78
CA ASN A 43 16.04 -14.76 1.30
C ASN A 43 16.08 -13.51 2.21
N HIS A 44 15.13 -13.44 3.17
CA HIS A 44 14.95 -12.37 4.13
C HIS A 44 14.40 -11.03 3.59
N THR A 45 14.14 -10.92 2.28
CA THR A 45 13.52 -9.73 1.70
C THR A 45 12.79 -10.02 0.37
N PRO A 46 11.47 -9.81 0.26
CA PRO A 46 10.57 -9.43 1.34
C PRO A 46 10.36 -10.55 2.36
N CYS A 47 10.11 -10.15 3.62
CA CYS A 47 9.79 -11.06 4.71
C CYS A 47 8.61 -10.53 5.52
N PHE A 48 7.46 -11.23 5.47
CA PHE A 48 6.22 -10.88 6.15
C PHE A 48 5.20 -12.03 6.12
N THR A 49 4.14 -11.93 6.93
CA THR A 49 2.97 -12.82 6.80
C THR A 49 1.85 -12.10 6.07
N GLN A 50 1.21 -12.72 5.08
CA GLN A 50 0.10 -12.13 4.32
C GLN A 50 -1.18 -12.95 4.39
N LEU A 51 -2.33 -12.27 4.12
CA LEU A 51 -3.65 -12.85 3.96
C LEU A 51 -4.35 -12.24 2.75
N ASN A 52 -4.84 -13.08 1.84
CA ASN A 52 -5.65 -12.65 0.69
C ASN A 52 -7.09 -12.40 1.14
N MET A 53 -7.51 -11.12 1.14
CA MET A 53 -8.84 -10.73 1.60
C MET A 53 -9.94 -11.06 0.59
N ASN A 54 -9.61 -11.13 -0.70
CA ASN A 54 -10.59 -11.51 -1.73
C ASN A 54 -11.00 -12.97 -1.60
N GLU A 55 -10.07 -13.82 -1.19
CA GLU A 55 -10.30 -15.26 -1.00
C GLU A 55 -11.00 -15.56 0.33
N HIS A 56 -10.51 -14.98 1.43
CA HIS A 56 -10.93 -15.36 2.78
C HIS A 56 -12.05 -14.47 3.35
N HIS A 57 -12.18 -13.23 2.86
CA HIS A 57 -13.19 -12.25 3.32
C HIS A 57 -13.83 -11.49 2.16
N PRO A 58 -14.42 -12.17 1.13
CA PRO A 58 -14.93 -11.50 -0.08
C PRO A 58 -16.03 -10.48 0.23
N GLY A 59 -16.78 -10.65 1.32
CA GLY A 59 -17.80 -9.70 1.76
C GLY A 59 -17.26 -8.30 2.12
N ALA A 60 -15.99 -8.19 2.52
CA ALA A 60 -15.34 -6.93 2.85
C ALA A 60 -14.77 -6.18 1.63
N VAL A 61 -14.56 -6.86 0.50
CA VAL A 61 -13.88 -6.30 -0.68
C VAL A 61 -14.57 -5.05 -1.21
N ARG A 62 -15.91 -5.01 -1.18
CA ARG A 62 -16.67 -3.82 -1.61
C ARG A 62 -16.29 -2.56 -0.81
N LEU A 63 -16.03 -2.71 0.48
CA LEU A 63 -15.58 -1.62 1.35
C LEU A 63 -14.18 -1.14 0.94
N PHE A 64 -13.25 -2.07 0.69
CA PHE A 64 -11.87 -1.76 0.27
C PHE A 64 -11.85 -1.05 -1.09
N VAL A 65 -12.69 -1.50 -2.04
CA VAL A 65 -12.85 -0.82 -3.34
C VAL A 65 -13.34 0.62 -3.16
N ASN A 66 -14.24 0.88 -2.22
CA ASN A 66 -14.72 2.24 -1.94
C ASN A 66 -13.60 3.13 -1.36
N TRP A 67 -12.82 2.63 -0.40
CA TRP A 67 -11.68 3.38 0.14
C TRP A 67 -10.62 3.68 -0.95
N THR A 68 -10.34 2.68 -1.78
CA THR A 68 -9.41 2.85 -2.91
C THR A 68 -9.93 3.91 -3.88
N ARG A 69 -11.25 3.94 -4.16
CA ARG A 69 -11.88 4.91 -5.05
C ARG A 69 -11.80 6.34 -4.49
N ILE A 70 -11.97 6.52 -3.18
CA ILE A 70 -11.81 7.83 -2.52
C ILE A 70 -10.38 8.32 -2.72
N ALA A 71 -9.38 7.55 -2.32
CA ALA A 71 -7.98 7.92 -2.47
C ALA A 71 -7.58 8.14 -3.95
N TYR A 72 -8.10 7.33 -4.88
CA TYR A 72 -7.88 7.51 -6.32
C TYR A 72 -8.46 8.84 -6.82
N HIS A 73 -9.69 9.18 -6.43
CA HIS A 73 -10.34 10.43 -6.85
C HIS A 73 -9.53 11.64 -6.40
N ASP A 74 -9.12 11.67 -5.14
CA ASP A 74 -8.31 12.76 -4.58
C ASP A 74 -6.93 12.82 -5.26
N TYR A 75 -6.32 11.66 -5.55
CA TYR A 75 -5.06 11.56 -6.27
C TYR A 75 -5.15 12.16 -7.69
N VAL A 76 -6.20 11.84 -8.45
CA VAL A 76 -6.40 12.38 -9.80
C VAL A 76 -6.63 13.89 -9.77
N LEU A 77 -7.42 14.37 -8.80
CA LEU A 77 -7.67 15.80 -8.65
C LEU A 77 -6.40 16.58 -8.27
N GLU A 78 -5.61 16.05 -7.34
CA GLU A 78 -4.41 16.73 -6.84
C GLU A 78 -3.26 16.71 -7.86
N THR A 79 -3.09 15.60 -8.57
CA THR A 79 -1.99 15.46 -9.53
C THR A 79 -2.29 16.08 -10.89
N GLU A 80 -3.56 16.28 -11.23
CA GLU A 80 -4.01 16.77 -12.54
C GLU A 80 -3.45 15.97 -13.73
N ASN A 81 -2.98 14.75 -13.48
CA ASN A 81 -2.36 13.92 -14.50
C ASN A 81 -3.40 13.20 -15.37
N LYS A 82 -3.53 13.65 -16.61
CA LYS A 82 -4.52 13.14 -17.59
C LYS A 82 -4.24 11.72 -18.09
N HIS A 83 -3.06 11.18 -17.78
CA HIS A 83 -2.62 9.85 -18.24
C HIS A 83 -2.83 8.76 -17.20
N ILE A 84 -3.34 9.09 -16.01
CA ILE A 84 -3.75 8.09 -15.01
C ILE A 84 -4.91 7.28 -15.59
N PRO A 85 -4.83 5.92 -15.57
CA PRO A 85 -5.91 5.09 -16.11
C PRO A 85 -7.19 5.26 -15.30
N LYS A 86 -8.34 5.12 -15.95
CA LYS A 86 -9.64 5.15 -15.28
C LYS A 86 -9.73 4.06 -14.22
N PHE A 87 -10.44 4.35 -13.12
CA PHE A 87 -10.67 3.40 -12.05
C PHE A 87 -11.61 2.26 -12.50
N HIS A 88 -11.07 1.06 -12.72
CA HIS A 88 -11.89 -0.07 -13.21
C HIS A 88 -11.40 -1.44 -12.75
N HIS A 89 -10.10 -1.71 -12.68
CA HIS A 89 -9.60 -3.02 -12.29
C HIS A 89 -8.55 -2.89 -11.19
N LEU A 90 -8.77 -3.58 -10.07
CA LEU A 90 -7.85 -3.67 -8.95
C LEU A 90 -7.32 -5.08 -8.82
N GLU A 91 -6.08 -5.22 -8.39
CA GLU A 91 -5.58 -6.51 -7.90
C GLU A 91 -6.28 -6.89 -6.59
N GLU A 92 -6.05 -8.12 -6.16
CA GLU A 92 -6.52 -8.62 -4.88
C GLU A 92 -5.97 -7.79 -3.73
N PHE A 93 -6.82 -7.58 -2.73
CA PHE A 93 -6.44 -6.93 -1.49
C PHE A 93 -5.72 -7.92 -0.58
N ARG A 94 -4.49 -7.62 -0.19
CA ARG A 94 -3.70 -8.44 0.73
C ARG A 94 -3.31 -7.65 1.96
N ILE A 95 -3.70 -8.16 3.14
CA ILE A 95 -3.15 -7.65 4.39
C ILE A 95 -1.81 -8.32 4.63
N LYS A 96 -0.80 -7.51 5.00
CA LYS A 96 0.55 -7.94 5.33
C LYS A 96 0.87 -7.51 6.76
N ARG A 97 1.37 -8.45 7.57
CA ARG A 97 1.85 -8.19 8.92
C ARG A 97 3.36 -8.30 8.95
N TYR A 98 4.01 -7.35 9.61
CA TYR A 98 5.43 -7.35 9.93
C TYR A 98 5.62 -7.37 11.45
N LEU A 99 6.41 -8.30 11.95
CA LEU A 99 6.73 -8.44 13.37
C LEU A 99 7.88 -7.51 13.78
N THR A 100 8.00 -7.25 15.08
CA THR A 100 9.03 -6.37 15.68
C THR A 100 10.39 -7.04 15.86
N ASN A 101 10.61 -8.22 15.27
CA ASN A 101 11.85 -8.99 15.36
C ASN A 101 13.02 -8.44 14.52
N ARG A 102 12.80 -7.36 13.77
CA ARG A 102 13.75 -6.70 12.85
C ARG A 102 14.16 -7.53 11.61
N GLU A 103 13.56 -8.67 11.39
CA GLU A 103 13.78 -9.52 10.22
C GLU A 103 12.70 -9.27 9.17
N GLU A 104 11.45 -9.09 9.60
CA GLU A 104 10.32 -8.86 8.70
C GLU A 104 10.33 -7.42 8.16
N ARG A 105 10.71 -7.28 6.89
CA ARG A 105 10.85 -6.02 6.16
C ARG A 105 10.71 -6.23 4.67
N PHE A 106 10.70 -5.16 3.92
CA PHE A 106 10.84 -5.18 2.48
C PHE A 106 11.95 -4.20 2.11
N ASP A 107 13.11 -4.73 1.74
CA ASP A 107 14.25 -3.91 1.33
C ASP A 107 13.93 -3.11 0.04
N GLU A 108 14.84 -2.29 -0.42
CA GLU A 108 14.63 -1.44 -1.58
C GLU A 108 14.17 -2.25 -2.80
N HIS A 109 13.03 -1.88 -3.34
CA HIS A 109 12.41 -2.53 -4.49
C HIS A 109 11.49 -1.59 -5.25
N VAL A 110 11.07 -2.03 -6.42
CA VAL A 110 9.92 -1.50 -7.17
C VAL A 110 8.90 -2.63 -7.35
N ASP A 111 7.62 -2.29 -7.47
CA ASP A 111 6.55 -3.30 -7.58
C ASP A 111 6.32 -3.79 -9.02
N VAL A 112 6.92 -3.11 -10.01
CA VAL A 112 6.86 -3.48 -11.43
C VAL A 112 8.24 -3.94 -11.88
N THR A 113 8.43 -5.26 -11.99
CA THR A 113 9.72 -5.88 -12.31
C THR A 113 9.66 -6.84 -13.49
N ASP A 114 8.45 -7.23 -13.91
CA ASP A 114 8.25 -8.28 -14.92
C ASP A 114 6.97 -8.03 -15.73
N TYR A 115 6.73 -8.88 -16.74
CA TYR A 115 5.54 -8.76 -17.59
C TYR A 115 4.21 -8.89 -16.85
N PRO A 116 4.02 -9.83 -15.89
CA PRO A 116 2.79 -9.89 -15.09
C PRO A 116 2.50 -8.62 -14.29
N SER A 117 3.52 -7.97 -13.73
CA SER A 117 3.38 -6.74 -12.94
C SER A 117 3.32 -5.46 -13.79
N ALA A 118 3.73 -5.50 -15.07
CA ALA A 118 3.79 -4.33 -15.97
C ALA A 118 2.46 -3.61 -16.18
N ARG A 119 1.33 -4.27 -15.88
CA ARG A 119 -0.03 -3.67 -15.93
C ARG A 119 -0.37 -2.77 -14.74
N ARG A 120 0.44 -2.75 -13.67
CA ARG A 120 0.23 -1.92 -12.48
C ARG A 120 0.51 -0.45 -12.80
N ALA A 121 -0.49 0.40 -12.58
CA ALA A 121 -0.42 1.83 -12.84
C ALA A 121 -0.25 2.64 -11.54
N LEU A 122 -0.97 2.27 -10.49
CA LEU A 122 -0.89 2.88 -9.15
C LEU A 122 -0.88 1.81 -8.08
N ALA A 123 -0.04 1.99 -7.09
CA ALA A 123 -0.05 1.24 -5.83
C ALA A 123 -0.88 1.99 -4.79
N PHE A 124 -1.62 1.24 -3.97
CA PHE A 124 -2.34 1.75 -2.80
C PHE A 124 -1.92 0.94 -1.58
N LEU A 125 -1.33 1.61 -0.59
CA LEU A 125 -0.99 1.04 0.70
C LEU A 125 -1.84 1.69 1.79
N PHE A 126 -2.66 0.87 2.46
CA PHE A 126 -3.53 1.27 3.58
C PHE A 126 -2.80 0.91 4.87
N TYR A 127 -2.47 1.89 5.70
CA TYR A 127 -1.89 1.65 7.01
C TYR A 127 -3.02 1.37 8.00
N LEU A 128 -3.07 0.13 8.51
CA LEU A 128 -4.18 -0.32 9.35
C LEU A 128 -4.00 0.06 10.81
N ASN A 129 -2.78 0.36 11.23
CA ASN A 129 -2.44 0.80 12.58
C ASN A 129 -1.29 1.80 12.58
N ASP A 130 -1.18 2.56 13.65
CA ASP A 130 0.01 3.34 13.93
C ASP A 130 1.18 2.40 14.22
N ASN A 131 2.36 2.72 13.72
CA ASN A 131 3.60 2.00 14.03
C ASN A 131 4.82 2.81 13.54
N ASP A 132 6.02 2.33 13.82
CA ASP A 132 7.29 2.95 13.46
C ASP A 132 8.04 2.25 12.29
N GLY A 133 7.34 1.41 11.55
CA GLY A 133 7.86 0.75 10.34
C GLY A 133 7.58 1.58 9.09
N ASP A 134 8.30 2.67 8.92
CA ASP A 134 8.09 3.65 7.84
C ASP A 134 8.20 3.06 6.44
N THR A 135 7.57 3.73 5.47
CA THR A 135 7.84 3.55 4.05
C THR A 135 8.72 4.68 3.56
N TYR A 136 9.88 4.35 2.98
CA TYR A 136 10.88 5.32 2.54
C TYR A 136 11.10 5.24 1.03
N PHE A 137 11.12 6.39 0.37
CA PHE A 137 11.44 6.57 -1.05
C PHE A 137 12.80 7.25 -1.15
N PRO A 138 13.92 6.52 -1.36
CA PRO A 138 15.27 7.06 -1.30
C PRO A 138 15.54 8.13 -2.36
N ASP A 139 15.12 7.93 -3.60
CA ASP A 139 15.33 8.86 -4.70
C ASP A 139 14.60 10.19 -4.52
N HIS A 140 13.56 10.20 -3.71
CA HIS A 140 12.76 11.39 -3.38
C HIS A 140 13.05 11.94 -1.98
N GLN A 141 13.91 11.25 -1.18
CA GLN A 141 14.19 11.59 0.22
C GLN A 141 12.92 11.78 1.06
N LEU A 142 11.91 10.93 0.80
CA LEU A 142 10.58 11.03 1.37
C LEU A 142 10.30 9.86 2.31
N ILE A 143 9.98 10.18 3.57
CA ILE A 143 9.58 9.19 4.59
C ILE A 143 8.08 9.33 4.83
N ILE A 144 7.37 8.22 4.78
CA ILE A 144 5.94 8.13 5.09
C ILE A 144 5.78 7.33 6.38
N HIS A 145 5.34 8.02 7.43
CA HIS A 145 5.06 7.40 8.73
C HIS A 145 3.70 6.70 8.69
N PRO A 146 3.62 5.42 9.09
CA PRO A 146 2.35 4.72 9.22
C PRO A 146 1.41 5.40 10.22
N LYS A 147 0.14 5.56 9.82
CA LYS A 147 -0.92 6.07 10.67
C LYS A 147 -2.22 5.35 10.31
N ALA A 148 -2.97 4.91 11.32
CA ALA A 148 -4.27 4.28 11.11
C ALA A 148 -5.20 5.17 10.25
N GLY A 149 -5.85 4.59 9.25
CA GLY A 149 -6.71 5.34 8.32
C GLY A 149 -6.00 6.07 7.18
N ARG A 150 -4.66 6.03 7.15
CA ARG A 150 -3.83 6.63 6.08
C ARG A 150 -3.73 5.73 4.87
N VAL A 151 -3.84 6.32 3.67
CA VAL A 151 -3.58 5.65 2.39
C VAL A 151 -2.45 6.36 1.66
N LEU A 152 -1.43 5.61 1.29
CA LEU A 152 -0.33 6.05 0.45
C LEU A 152 -0.62 5.60 -0.99
N VAL A 153 -0.51 6.53 -1.95
CA VAL A 153 -0.72 6.29 -3.39
C VAL A 153 0.50 6.75 -4.17
N PHE A 154 1.01 5.89 -5.06
CA PHE A 154 2.18 6.21 -5.91
C PHE A 154 2.24 5.31 -7.14
N PRO A 155 2.94 5.73 -8.23
CA PRO A 155 3.26 4.85 -9.36
C PRO A 155 4.26 3.77 -8.90
N PRO A 156 4.00 2.48 -9.15
CA PRO A 156 4.84 1.39 -8.62
C PRO A 156 6.05 1.03 -9.51
N THR A 157 6.47 1.96 -10.37
CA THR A 157 7.50 1.77 -11.40
C THR A 157 8.90 2.06 -10.90
N TRP A 158 9.90 1.85 -11.76
CA TRP A 158 11.33 2.06 -11.49
C TRP A 158 11.70 3.49 -11.02
N GLU A 159 10.83 4.47 -11.26
CA GLU A 159 11.00 5.85 -10.78
C GLU A 159 10.70 6.02 -9.29
N TYR A 160 10.09 5.02 -8.65
CA TYR A 160 9.65 5.05 -7.24
C TYR A 160 10.16 3.83 -6.46
N PRO A 161 11.50 3.60 -6.42
CA PRO A 161 12.04 2.60 -5.52
C PRO A 161 11.68 2.96 -4.09
N HIS A 162 11.32 1.97 -3.29
CA HIS A 162 10.90 2.19 -1.92
C HIS A 162 11.27 1.05 -0.99
N ILE A 163 11.33 1.36 0.30
CA ILE A 163 11.70 0.46 1.39
C ILE A 163 10.55 0.42 2.38
N GLY A 164 10.17 -0.77 2.82
CA GLY A 164 9.27 -0.97 3.95
C GLY A 164 10.07 -1.38 5.19
N TYR A 165 10.40 -0.42 6.06
CA TYR A 165 11.18 -0.71 7.25
C TYR A 165 10.47 -1.64 8.22
N SER A 166 11.27 -2.46 8.93
CA SER A 166 10.81 -3.29 10.03
C SER A 166 10.32 -2.41 11.18
N PRO A 167 9.16 -2.70 11.76
CA PRO A 167 8.71 -2.00 12.96
C PRO A 167 9.54 -2.43 14.18
N LYS A 168 9.71 -1.52 15.16
CA LYS A 168 10.50 -1.75 16.37
C LYS A 168 9.64 -1.84 17.63
N THR A 169 8.56 -1.05 17.69
CA THR A 169 7.76 -0.90 18.91
C THR A 169 6.50 -1.73 18.90
N GLN A 170 5.84 -1.85 17.76
CA GLN A 170 4.62 -2.64 17.61
C GLN A 170 4.51 -3.20 16.19
N LYS A 171 3.77 -4.30 16.03
CA LYS A 171 3.55 -4.93 14.73
C LYS A 171 3.00 -3.94 13.73
N LYS A 172 3.50 -3.99 12.50
CA LYS A 172 2.99 -3.21 11.38
C LYS A 172 1.97 -4.04 10.59
N TYR A 173 0.81 -3.43 10.30
CA TYR A 173 -0.19 -4.01 9.42
C TYR A 173 -0.48 -3.03 8.29
N ILE A 174 -0.34 -3.51 7.06
CA ILE A 174 -0.75 -2.78 5.86
C ILE A 174 -1.67 -3.65 5.03
N MET A 175 -2.60 -3.03 4.30
CA MET A 175 -3.30 -3.67 3.20
C MET A 175 -2.86 -3.03 1.89
N SER A 176 -2.64 -3.83 0.85
CA SER A 176 -2.20 -3.33 -0.45
C SER A 176 -3.05 -3.86 -1.58
N THR A 177 -3.19 -3.03 -2.62
CA THR A 177 -3.73 -3.38 -3.94
C THR A 177 -3.10 -2.49 -5.02
N TYR A 178 -3.32 -2.83 -6.29
CA TYR A 178 -2.85 -2.04 -7.43
C TYR A 178 -3.98 -1.80 -8.42
N LEU A 179 -4.07 -0.56 -8.91
CA LEU A 179 -4.87 -0.24 -10.08
C LEU A 179 -4.12 -0.63 -11.34
N HIS A 180 -4.79 -1.32 -12.26
CA HIS A 180 -4.22 -1.71 -13.54
C HIS A 180 -4.55 -0.73 -14.65
N TYR A 181 -3.69 -0.70 -15.68
CA TYR A 181 -4.09 -0.20 -16.99
C TYR A 181 -5.23 -1.06 -17.56
N GLY A 182 -6.18 -0.41 -18.26
CA GLY A 182 -7.28 -1.11 -18.92
C GLY A 182 -6.80 -2.00 -20.06
N GLN A 183 -7.49 -3.12 -20.26
CA GLN A 183 -7.49 -3.78 -21.57
C GLN A 183 -8.44 -3.01 -22.47
N ASN A 184 -7.93 -2.51 -23.61
CA ASN A 184 -8.76 -1.89 -24.66
C ASN A 184 -9.63 -2.92 -25.34
#